data_4e7d87844f086c3d5e46c91b00d66137
#
_entry.id   4e7d87844f086c3d5e46c91b00d66137
#
_cell.length_a   1.000
_cell.length_b   1.000
_cell.length_c   1.000
_cell.angle_alpha   90.00
_cell.angle_beta   90.00
_cell.angle_gamma   90.00
#
_symmetry.space_group_name_H-M   'P 1'
#
loop_
_entity.id
_entity.type
_entity.pdbx_description
1 polymer ?
#
loop_
_entity_poly.entity_id
_entity_poly.type
_entity_poly.pdbx_seq_one_letter_code
_entity_poly.pdbx_strand_id
1 'polypeptide(L)'
;MGNNKGLLIVLGVLVLLFFWGCNVYNGLIGVDQDVKKQWGNVETNYQRRTDLYNSVIKVIEGSANFEKSTLVQVIQARAKATSITVNINDSASLGQYQQAQAGLQSSFSKLMAVAEAYPDLKSTKAFSDFQAQIEGTENRINVARQDYNKSVNDYNLKVKHFPQNIFAGMFGYHEKPYYKADVGSDKAPDVHFDIK
;
A
#
# COMPACT_ATOMS: atom_id res chain seq x y z
N MET A 1 23.24 -17.61 -57.47
CA MET A 1 21.93 -17.11 -56.99
C MET A 1 21.39 -17.78 -55.70
N GLY A 2 22.20 -18.55 -54.96
CA GLY A 2 21.74 -19.29 -53.76
C GLY A 2 21.86 -18.55 -52.44
N ASN A 3 22.77 -17.57 -52.31
CA ASN A 3 23.11 -16.95 -50.98
C ASN A 3 22.13 -15.92 -50.50
N ASN A 4 21.37 -15.28 -51.39
CA ASN A 4 20.47 -14.18 -51.02
C ASN A 4 19.18 -14.64 -50.31
N LYS A 5 18.72 -15.87 -50.57
CA LYS A 5 17.53 -16.44 -49.90
C LYS A 5 17.74 -16.67 -48.43
N GLY A 6 18.95 -17.15 -48.04
CA GLY A 6 19.30 -17.31 -46.63
C GLY A 6 19.38 -15.95 -45.93
N LEU A 7 19.96 -14.93 -46.54
CA LEU A 7 20.03 -13.58 -46.00
C LEU A 7 18.63 -12.97 -45.82
N LEU A 8 17.74 -13.16 -46.76
CA LEU A 8 16.35 -12.65 -46.65
C LEU A 8 15.55 -13.35 -45.56
N ILE A 9 15.76 -14.64 -45.31
CA ILE A 9 15.14 -15.38 -44.21
C ILE A 9 15.63 -14.85 -42.88
N VAL A 10 16.95 -14.68 -42.71
CA VAL A 10 17.54 -14.13 -41.48
C VAL A 10 17.03 -12.72 -41.23
N LEU A 11 16.96 -11.87 -42.23
CA LEU A 11 16.41 -10.51 -42.10
C LEU A 11 14.92 -10.54 -41.68
N GLY A 12 14.11 -11.43 -42.29
CA GLY A 12 12.72 -11.61 -41.91
C GLY A 12 12.54 -12.03 -40.45
N VAL A 13 13.36 -12.97 -39.97
CA VAL A 13 13.35 -13.41 -38.56
C VAL A 13 13.74 -12.26 -37.63
N LEU A 14 14.78 -11.46 -37.97
CA LEU A 14 15.16 -10.30 -37.15
C LEU A 14 14.06 -9.24 -37.05
N VAL A 15 13.38 -8.98 -38.14
CA VAL A 15 12.22 -8.06 -38.18
C VAL A 15 11.08 -8.56 -37.29
N LEU A 16 10.76 -9.85 -37.37
CA LEU A 16 9.73 -10.45 -36.49
C LEU A 16 10.13 -10.37 -35.02
N LEU A 17 11.36 -10.68 -34.66
CA LEU A 17 11.87 -10.57 -33.29
C LEU A 17 11.83 -9.12 -32.80
N PHE A 18 12.14 -8.15 -33.65
CA PHE A 18 12.05 -6.74 -33.29
C PHE A 18 10.62 -6.31 -32.97
N PHE A 19 9.66 -6.61 -33.85
CA PHE A 19 8.25 -6.28 -33.60
C PHE A 19 7.69 -7.01 -32.38
N TRP A 20 8.09 -8.25 -32.17
CA TRP A 20 7.72 -8.99 -30.99
C TRP A 20 8.31 -8.37 -29.70
N GLY A 21 9.58 -7.97 -29.71
CA GLY A 21 10.24 -7.25 -28.62
C GLY A 21 9.53 -5.93 -28.27
N CYS A 22 9.14 -5.14 -29.28
CA CYS A 22 8.35 -3.92 -29.09
C CYS A 22 6.98 -4.20 -28.40
N ASN A 23 6.32 -5.29 -28.80
CA ASN A 23 5.04 -5.68 -28.18
C ASN A 23 5.24 -6.07 -26.70
N VAL A 24 6.26 -6.88 -26.40
CA VAL A 24 6.61 -7.25 -25.03
C VAL A 24 6.91 -6.02 -24.18
N TYR A 25 7.72 -5.09 -24.70
CA TYR A 25 8.08 -3.85 -24.01
C TYR A 25 6.84 -3.00 -23.67
N ASN A 26 5.99 -2.75 -24.66
CA ASN A 26 4.74 -2.00 -24.44
C ASN A 26 3.82 -2.69 -23.43
N GLY A 27 3.77 -4.01 -23.47
CA GLY A 27 3.02 -4.79 -22.51
C GLY A 27 3.58 -4.73 -21.09
N LEU A 28 4.90 -4.62 -20.90
CA LEU A 28 5.55 -4.43 -19.59
C LEU A 28 5.26 -3.03 -19.04
N ILE A 29 5.34 -1.99 -19.89
CA ILE A 29 4.95 -0.63 -19.49
C ILE A 29 3.51 -0.62 -18.96
N GLY A 30 2.58 -1.28 -19.65
CA GLY A 30 1.18 -1.30 -19.25
C GLY A 30 0.97 -1.82 -17.82
N VAL A 31 1.57 -2.97 -17.49
CA VAL A 31 1.44 -3.56 -16.14
C VAL A 31 2.24 -2.76 -15.09
N ASP A 32 3.37 -2.15 -15.45
CA ASP A 32 4.12 -1.26 -14.55
C ASP A 32 3.31 -0.02 -14.17
N GLN A 33 2.62 0.59 -15.15
CA GLN A 33 1.75 1.74 -14.90
C GLN A 33 0.53 1.36 -14.08
N ASP A 34 -0.02 0.16 -14.23
CA ASP A 34 -1.12 -0.30 -13.38
C ASP A 34 -0.68 -0.45 -11.92
N VAL A 35 0.50 -1.03 -11.65
CA VAL A 35 1.06 -1.09 -10.29
C VAL A 35 1.20 0.31 -9.68
N LYS A 36 1.74 1.28 -10.44
CA LYS A 36 1.88 2.67 -9.98
C LYS A 36 0.54 3.32 -9.68
N LYS A 37 -0.46 3.09 -10.52
CA LYS A 37 -1.84 3.57 -10.32
C LYS A 37 -2.45 3.00 -9.04
N GLN A 38 -2.34 1.68 -8.83
CA GLN A 38 -2.88 1.04 -7.62
C GLN A 38 -2.14 1.48 -6.36
N TRP A 39 -0.83 1.72 -6.46
CA TRP A 39 -0.08 2.34 -5.36
C TRP A 39 -0.61 3.74 -5.02
N GLY A 40 -0.88 4.59 -6.01
CA GLY A 40 -1.49 5.90 -5.81
C GLY A 40 -2.85 5.83 -5.08
N ASN A 41 -3.64 4.78 -5.33
CA ASN A 41 -4.87 4.52 -4.58
C ASN A 41 -4.59 4.17 -3.11
N VAL A 42 -3.55 3.38 -2.83
CA VAL A 42 -3.11 3.09 -1.45
C VAL A 42 -2.70 4.38 -0.73
N GLU A 43 -1.83 5.19 -1.34
CA GLU A 43 -1.38 6.47 -0.75
C GLU A 43 -2.54 7.43 -0.49
N THR A 44 -3.47 7.56 -1.42
CA THR A 44 -4.64 8.43 -1.28
C THR A 44 -5.52 8.02 -0.10
N ASN A 45 -5.74 6.71 0.12
CA ASN A 45 -6.53 6.25 1.25
C ASN A 45 -5.80 6.42 2.58
N TYR A 46 -4.48 6.25 2.63
CA TYR A 46 -3.68 6.57 3.81
C TYR A 46 -3.66 8.07 4.12
N GLN A 47 -3.57 8.92 3.10
CA GLN A 47 -3.69 10.36 3.27
C GLN A 47 -5.04 10.71 3.89
N ARG A 48 -6.15 10.19 3.35
CA ARG A 48 -7.49 10.38 3.91
C ARG A 48 -7.58 9.95 5.37
N ARG A 49 -6.98 8.81 5.74
CA ARG A 49 -6.91 8.37 7.14
C ARG A 49 -6.19 9.38 8.02
N THR A 50 -5.05 9.89 7.57
CA THR A 50 -4.27 10.88 8.28
C THR A 50 -5.07 12.18 8.48
N ASP A 51 -5.84 12.60 7.49
CA ASP A 51 -6.67 13.82 7.57
C ASP A 51 -7.82 13.63 8.58
N LEU A 52 -8.43 12.43 8.62
CA LEU A 52 -9.43 12.10 9.64
C LEU A 52 -8.84 12.11 11.05
N TYR A 53 -7.64 11.55 11.23
CA TYR A 53 -6.94 11.60 12.53
C TYR A 53 -6.67 13.04 12.98
N ASN A 54 -6.26 13.93 12.05
CA ASN A 54 -6.08 15.36 12.36
C ASN A 54 -7.38 16.01 12.80
N SER A 55 -8.49 15.66 12.17
CA SER A 55 -9.78 16.26 12.52
C SER A 55 -10.22 15.87 13.93
N VAL A 56 -10.07 14.60 14.31
CA VAL A 56 -10.43 14.17 15.67
C VAL A 56 -9.44 14.65 16.73
N ILE A 57 -8.16 14.74 16.42
CA ILE A 57 -7.14 15.33 17.31
C ILE A 57 -7.56 16.75 17.71
N LYS A 58 -8.00 17.59 16.77
CA LYS A 58 -8.48 18.96 17.05
C LYS A 58 -9.71 18.98 17.96
N VAL A 59 -10.62 18.01 17.79
CA VAL A 59 -11.80 17.88 18.67
C VAL A 59 -11.36 17.51 20.09
N ILE A 60 -10.42 16.59 20.23
CA ILE A 60 -9.87 16.16 21.52
C ILE A 60 -9.09 17.28 22.20
N GLU A 61 -8.26 18.04 21.47
CA GLU A 61 -7.50 19.19 21.98
C GLU A 61 -8.42 20.28 22.56
N GLY A 62 -9.62 20.42 22.03
CA GLY A 62 -10.65 21.34 22.55
C GLY A 62 -11.29 20.87 23.86
N SER A 63 -11.06 19.64 24.29
CA SER A 63 -11.58 19.08 25.55
C SER A 63 -10.66 19.44 26.72
N ALA A 64 -11.15 20.16 27.72
CA ALA A 64 -10.36 20.82 28.76
C ALA A 64 -9.52 19.90 29.66
N ASN A 65 -9.77 18.59 29.69
CA ASN A 65 -9.15 17.65 30.64
C ASN A 65 -8.52 16.41 29.99
N PHE A 66 -8.28 16.43 28.67
CA PHE A 66 -7.75 15.23 27.99
C PHE A 66 -6.24 15.02 28.26
N GLU A 67 -5.83 13.79 28.40
CA GLU A 67 -4.43 13.41 28.65
C GLU A 67 -3.51 13.77 27.46
N LYS A 68 -2.62 14.74 27.68
CA LYS A 68 -1.72 15.27 26.64
C LYS A 68 -0.66 14.25 26.16
N SER A 69 -0.29 13.28 27.00
CA SER A 69 0.78 12.32 26.67
C SER A 69 0.42 11.43 25.49
N THR A 70 -0.80 10.91 25.48
CA THR A 70 -1.32 10.06 24.38
C THR A 70 -1.47 10.85 23.08
N LEU A 71 -1.91 12.10 23.19
CA LEU A 71 -2.03 12.99 22.02
C LEU A 71 -0.67 13.25 21.36
N VAL A 72 0.37 13.52 22.15
CA VAL A 72 1.74 13.72 21.66
C VAL A 72 2.26 12.46 20.92
N GLN A 73 1.98 11.27 21.44
CA GLN A 73 2.37 10.00 20.79
C GLN A 73 1.75 9.87 19.40
N VAL A 74 0.48 10.22 19.23
CA VAL A 74 -0.19 10.17 17.91
C VAL A 74 0.41 11.19 16.94
N ILE A 75 0.68 12.41 17.41
CA ILE A 75 1.30 13.46 16.60
C ILE A 75 2.69 13.03 16.11
N GLN A 76 3.50 12.42 16.98
CA GLN A 76 4.83 11.91 16.62
C GLN A 76 4.74 10.73 15.63
N ALA A 77 3.86 9.78 15.90
CA ALA A 77 3.65 8.64 14.98
C ALA A 77 3.16 9.09 13.59
N ARG A 78 2.30 10.11 13.55
CA ARG A 78 1.86 10.74 12.31
C ARG A 78 3.03 11.39 11.57
N ALA A 79 3.82 12.22 12.25
CA ALA A 79 4.98 12.87 11.63
C ALA A 79 5.92 11.83 11.00
N LYS A 80 6.16 10.71 11.69
CA LYS A 80 6.94 9.59 11.16
C LYS A 80 6.29 8.94 9.94
N ALA A 81 4.99 8.67 9.99
CA ALA A 81 4.27 8.00 8.89
C ALA A 81 4.19 8.86 7.62
N THR A 82 4.12 10.19 7.77
CA THR A 82 4.02 11.15 6.65
C THR A 82 5.37 11.58 6.08
N SER A 83 6.50 11.34 6.79
CA SER A 83 7.84 11.70 6.33
C SER A 83 8.46 10.68 5.38
N ILE A 84 7.90 9.48 5.26
CA ILE A 84 8.48 8.39 4.47
C ILE A 84 8.04 8.52 3.01
N THR A 85 9.01 8.71 2.12
CA THR A 85 8.81 8.58 0.67
C THR A 85 9.05 7.12 0.27
N VAL A 86 8.05 6.50 -0.36
CA VAL A 86 8.10 5.08 -0.70
C VAL A 86 8.70 4.86 -2.08
N ASN A 87 9.65 3.92 -2.16
CA ASN A 87 10.04 3.31 -3.41
C ASN A 87 9.39 1.92 -3.52
N ILE A 88 8.37 1.80 -4.38
CA ILE A 88 7.63 0.55 -4.60
C ILE A 88 8.45 -0.57 -5.27
N ASN A 89 9.65 -0.28 -5.72
CA ASN A 89 10.57 -1.27 -6.27
C ASN A 89 11.52 -1.83 -5.18
N ASP A 90 11.51 -1.24 -3.98
CA ASP A 90 12.37 -1.63 -2.86
C ASP A 90 11.54 -2.19 -1.70
N SER A 91 11.80 -3.46 -1.39
CA SER A 91 11.12 -4.17 -0.30
C SER A 91 11.38 -3.55 1.08
N ALA A 92 12.58 -3.01 1.31
CA ALA A 92 12.92 -2.37 2.58
C ALA A 92 12.15 -1.04 2.75
N SER A 93 12.10 -0.22 1.70
CA SER A 93 11.35 1.03 1.68
C SER A 93 9.85 0.79 1.92
N LEU A 94 9.26 -0.18 1.23
CA LEU A 94 7.86 -0.56 1.42
C LEU A 94 7.61 -1.07 2.84
N GLY A 95 8.52 -1.90 3.39
CA GLY A 95 8.42 -2.42 4.76
C GLY A 95 8.49 -1.32 5.83
N GLN A 96 9.36 -0.33 5.65
CA GLN A 96 9.43 0.84 6.56
C GLN A 96 8.14 1.65 6.56
N TYR A 97 7.57 1.88 5.39
CA TYR A 97 6.28 2.55 5.26
C TYR A 97 5.16 1.78 5.97
N GLN A 98 5.06 0.47 5.73
CA GLN A 98 4.07 -0.39 6.38
C GLN A 98 4.19 -0.32 7.91
N GLN A 99 5.42 -0.41 8.43
CA GLN A 99 5.66 -0.34 9.88
C GLN A 99 5.27 1.03 10.45
N ALA A 100 5.56 2.13 9.75
CA ALA A 100 5.18 3.45 10.21
C ALA A 100 3.65 3.65 10.21
N GLN A 101 2.95 3.14 9.19
CA GLN A 101 1.50 3.17 9.12
C GLN A 101 0.84 2.32 10.21
N ALA A 102 1.39 1.15 10.53
CA ALA A 102 0.94 0.31 11.65
C ALA A 102 1.19 0.99 13.00
N GLY A 103 2.34 1.66 13.17
CA GLY A 103 2.65 2.44 14.37
C GLY A 103 1.69 3.59 14.58
N LEU A 104 1.33 4.32 13.53
CA LEU A 104 0.31 5.37 13.59
C LEU A 104 -1.06 4.81 14.00
N GLN A 105 -1.48 3.71 13.39
CA GLN A 105 -2.75 3.05 13.73
C GLN A 105 -2.78 2.60 15.20
N SER A 106 -1.70 1.97 15.69
CA SER A 106 -1.60 1.53 17.09
C SER A 106 -1.67 2.72 18.06
N SER A 107 -0.95 3.81 17.77
CA SER A 107 -0.99 5.02 18.60
C SER A 107 -2.38 5.64 18.63
N PHE A 108 -3.07 5.63 17.49
CA PHE A 108 -4.41 6.14 17.39
C PHE A 108 -5.43 5.25 18.13
N SER A 109 -5.29 3.92 18.07
CA SER A 109 -6.13 3.00 18.85
C SER A 109 -5.99 3.21 20.36
N LYS A 110 -4.78 3.52 20.86
CA LYS A 110 -4.57 3.92 22.25
C LYS A 110 -5.28 5.24 22.61
N LEU A 111 -5.22 6.22 21.72
CA LEU A 111 -5.93 7.50 21.89
C LEU A 111 -7.44 7.26 22.03
N MET A 112 -8.01 6.40 21.18
CA MET A 112 -9.43 6.05 21.20
C MET A 112 -9.82 5.33 22.49
N ALA A 113 -8.97 4.41 22.99
CA ALA A 113 -9.20 3.74 24.27
C ALA A 113 -9.19 4.72 25.46
N VAL A 114 -8.30 5.71 25.46
CA VAL A 114 -8.31 6.78 26.47
C VAL A 114 -9.56 7.64 26.34
N ALA A 115 -10.00 7.97 25.12
CA ALA A 115 -11.20 8.78 24.89
C ALA A 115 -12.49 8.10 25.43
N GLU A 116 -12.51 6.79 25.65
CA GLU A 116 -13.63 6.10 26.29
C GLU A 116 -13.90 6.55 27.72
N ALA A 117 -12.89 7.03 28.43
CA ALA A 117 -13.02 7.60 29.77
C ALA A 117 -13.65 9.03 29.79
N TYR A 118 -13.94 9.60 28.61
CA TYR A 118 -14.47 10.94 28.44
C TYR A 118 -15.86 10.93 27.78
N PRO A 119 -16.95 10.67 28.53
CA PRO A 119 -18.29 10.48 27.95
C PRO A 119 -18.81 11.72 27.22
N ASP A 120 -18.48 12.92 27.69
CA ASP A 120 -18.87 14.18 27.04
C ASP A 120 -18.27 14.31 25.65
N LEU A 121 -17.01 13.92 25.48
CA LEU A 121 -16.33 13.90 24.18
C LEU A 121 -16.96 12.83 23.26
N LYS A 122 -17.18 11.63 23.78
CA LYS A 122 -17.73 10.50 23.04
C LYS A 122 -19.15 10.76 22.54
N SER A 123 -19.94 11.53 23.28
CA SER A 123 -21.32 11.91 22.92
C SER A 123 -21.40 12.97 21.82
N THR A 124 -20.28 13.59 21.45
CA THR A 124 -20.29 14.61 20.40
C THR A 124 -20.56 13.99 19.02
N LYS A 125 -21.36 14.71 18.22
CA LYS A 125 -21.61 14.31 16.84
C LYS A 125 -20.30 14.16 16.02
N ALA A 126 -19.34 15.05 16.23
CA ALA A 126 -18.06 15.04 15.57
C ALA A 126 -17.28 13.72 15.82
N PHE A 127 -17.33 13.19 17.04
CA PHE A 127 -16.67 11.94 17.40
C PHE A 127 -17.36 10.73 16.78
N SER A 128 -18.70 10.69 16.80
CA SER A 128 -19.49 9.64 16.16
C SER A 128 -19.31 9.61 14.64
N ASP A 129 -19.37 10.78 13.98
CA ASP A 129 -19.14 10.90 12.54
C ASP A 129 -17.71 10.46 12.17
N PHE A 130 -16.73 10.77 13.03
CA PHE A 130 -15.34 10.29 12.85
C PHE A 130 -15.26 8.76 12.91
N GLN A 131 -15.87 8.10 13.89
CA GLN A 131 -15.83 6.63 14.00
C GLN A 131 -16.38 5.96 12.75
N ALA A 132 -17.50 6.42 12.21
CA ALA A 132 -18.07 5.89 10.98
C ALA A 132 -17.16 6.12 9.75
N GLN A 133 -16.51 7.29 9.68
CA GLN A 133 -15.62 7.61 8.57
C GLN A 133 -14.31 6.83 8.62
N ILE A 134 -13.74 6.59 9.80
CA ILE A 134 -12.50 5.84 9.94
C ILE A 134 -12.70 4.37 9.59
N GLU A 135 -13.81 3.74 10.03
CA GLU A 135 -14.16 2.38 9.66
C GLU A 135 -14.28 2.21 8.13
N GLY A 136 -15.00 3.12 7.47
CA GLY A 136 -15.11 3.13 6.01
C GLY A 136 -13.76 3.36 5.31
N THR A 137 -12.86 4.14 5.91
CA THR A 137 -11.52 4.39 5.37
C THR A 137 -10.60 3.18 5.52
N GLU A 138 -10.63 2.47 6.66
CA GLU A 138 -9.88 1.23 6.87
C GLU A 138 -10.31 0.15 5.87
N ASN A 139 -11.61 0.01 5.60
CA ASN A 139 -12.08 -0.90 4.57
C ASN A 139 -11.55 -0.54 3.17
N ARG A 140 -11.54 0.76 2.81
CA ARG A 140 -10.97 1.22 1.53
C ARG A 140 -9.46 0.98 1.45
N ILE A 141 -8.71 1.15 2.55
CA ILE A 141 -7.29 0.83 2.61
C ILE A 141 -7.08 -0.68 2.34
N ASN A 142 -7.88 -1.54 2.96
CA ASN A 142 -7.79 -2.98 2.74
C ASN A 142 -8.06 -3.37 1.27
N VAL A 143 -9.09 -2.80 0.65
CA VAL A 143 -9.36 -3.01 -0.78
C VAL A 143 -8.20 -2.50 -1.65
N ALA A 144 -7.71 -1.29 -1.39
CA ALA A 144 -6.59 -0.72 -2.15
C ALA A 144 -5.31 -1.55 -2.03
N ARG A 145 -5.01 -2.13 -0.84
CA ARG A 145 -3.89 -3.07 -0.65
C ARG A 145 -4.07 -4.35 -1.47
N GLN A 146 -5.29 -4.89 -1.53
CA GLN A 146 -5.59 -6.08 -2.33
C GLN A 146 -5.43 -5.80 -3.83
N ASP A 147 -5.93 -4.67 -4.31
CA ASP A 147 -5.80 -4.25 -5.70
C ASP A 147 -4.34 -4.00 -6.09
N TYR A 148 -3.55 -3.38 -5.19
CA TYR A 148 -2.10 -3.24 -5.38
C TYR A 148 -1.42 -4.60 -5.48
N ASN A 149 -1.69 -5.52 -4.56
CA ASN A 149 -1.09 -6.86 -4.59
C ASN A 149 -1.48 -7.64 -5.84
N LYS A 150 -2.72 -7.49 -6.32
CA LYS A 150 -3.16 -8.08 -7.58
C LYS A 150 -2.36 -7.52 -8.76
N SER A 151 -2.22 -6.20 -8.85
CA SER A 151 -1.44 -5.57 -9.93
C SER A 151 0.05 -5.95 -9.88
N VAL A 152 0.64 -6.09 -8.68
CA VAL A 152 2.01 -6.60 -8.47
C VAL A 152 2.12 -8.05 -8.94
N ASN A 153 1.14 -8.90 -8.65
CA ASN A 153 1.12 -10.28 -9.13
C ASN A 153 1.10 -10.34 -10.67
N ASP A 154 0.22 -9.58 -11.31
CA ASP A 154 0.09 -9.54 -12.77
C ASP A 154 1.38 -9.02 -13.42
N TYR A 155 2.01 -8.02 -12.82
CA TYR A 155 3.32 -7.51 -13.23
C TYR A 155 4.41 -8.57 -13.07
N ASN A 156 4.55 -9.19 -11.90
CA ASN A 156 5.59 -10.18 -11.60
C ASN A 156 5.45 -11.42 -12.48
N LEU A 157 4.22 -11.88 -12.74
CA LEU A 157 3.96 -12.96 -13.69
C LEU A 157 4.49 -12.59 -15.08
N LYS A 158 4.22 -11.37 -15.56
CA LYS A 158 4.65 -10.94 -16.89
C LYS A 158 6.16 -10.79 -17.00
N VAL A 159 6.83 -10.33 -15.93
CA VAL A 159 8.30 -10.24 -15.86
C VAL A 159 8.96 -11.63 -15.84
N LYS A 160 8.33 -12.63 -15.21
CA LYS A 160 8.87 -13.99 -15.05
C LYS A 160 8.57 -14.93 -16.21
N HIS A 161 7.49 -14.72 -16.96
CA HIS A 161 7.08 -15.60 -18.03
C HIS A 161 8.11 -15.70 -19.13
N PHE A 162 8.46 -16.94 -19.53
CA PHE A 162 9.28 -17.20 -20.70
C PHE A 162 8.44 -17.05 -21.98
N PRO A 163 8.97 -16.44 -23.03
CA PRO A 163 10.31 -15.88 -23.21
C PRO A 163 10.41 -14.38 -22.85
N GLN A 164 9.39 -13.78 -22.27
CA GLN A 164 9.31 -12.35 -21.94
C GLN A 164 10.35 -11.93 -20.89
N ASN A 165 10.74 -12.85 -19.98
CA ASN A 165 11.73 -12.60 -18.94
C ASN A 165 13.11 -12.19 -19.50
N ILE A 166 13.48 -12.62 -20.70
CA ILE A 166 14.72 -12.22 -21.36
C ILE A 166 14.68 -10.71 -21.65
N PHE A 167 13.57 -10.25 -22.23
CA PHE A 167 13.39 -8.82 -22.55
C PHE A 167 13.20 -7.99 -21.28
N ALA A 168 12.46 -8.50 -20.30
CA ALA A 168 12.28 -7.83 -19.02
C ALA A 168 13.65 -7.52 -18.37
N GLY A 169 14.56 -8.52 -18.29
CA GLY A 169 15.90 -8.34 -17.78
C GLY A 169 16.73 -7.32 -18.57
N MET A 170 16.64 -7.35 -19.91
CA MET A 170 17.34 -6.40 -20.80
C MET A 170 16.87 -4.95 -20.60
N PHE A 171 15.58 -4.75 -20.30
CA PHE A 171 14.97 -3.42 -20.08
C PHE A 171 14.97 -2.99 -18.61
N GLY A 172 15.57 -3.76 -17.70
CA GLY A 172 15.68 -3.41 -16.29
C GLY A 172 14.40 -3.59 -15.48
N TYR A 173 13.43 -4.39 -15.97
CA TYR A 173 12.23 -4.76 -15.22
C TYR A 173 12.54 -5.94 -14.30
N HIS A 174 12.37 -5.70 -12.98
CA HIS A 174 12.58 -6.68 -11.93
C HIS A 174 11.28 -6.89 -11.15
N GLU A 175 11.20 -7.99 -10.39
CA GLU A 175 10.07 -8.24 -9.51
C GLU A 175 9.85 -7.11 -8.51
N LYS A 176 8.56 -6.81 -8.27
CA LYS A 176 8.13 -5.83 -7.28
C LYS A 176 7.66 -6.53 -6.00
N PRO A 177 7.91 -5.94 -4.83
CA PRO A 177 7.47 -6.49 -3.56
C PRO A 177 5.95 -6.33 -3.38
N TYR A 178 5.34 -7.32 -2.73
CA TYR A 178 3.95 -7.26 -2.28
C TYR A 178 3.81 -6.43 -1.01
N TYR A 179 2.65 -5.82 -0.85
CA TYR A 179 2.22 -5.31 0.44
C TYR A 179 1.96 -6.50 1.37
N LYS A 180 2.69 -6.57 2.49
CA LYS A 180 2.59 -7.68 3.45
C LYS A 180 1.40 -7.47 4.39
N ALA A 181 0.86 -8.57 4.91
CA ALA A 181 -0.07 -8.54 6.02
C ALA A 181 0.57 -7.90 7.27
N ASP A 182 -0.24 -7.32 8.14
CA ASP A 182 0.25 -6.72 9.37
C ASP A 182 0.86 -7.80 10.28
N VAL A 183 1.92 -7.45 11.01
CA VAL A 183 2.64 -8.39 11.87
C VAL A 183 1.69 -8.96 12.94
N GLY A 184 1.58 -10.29 12.99
CA GLY A 184 0.73 -11.00 13.95
C GLY A 184 -0.69 -11.30 13.43
N SER A 185 -1.04 -10.88 12.20
CA SER A 185 -2.35 -11.21 11.60
C SER A 185 -2.52 -12.71 11.26
N ASP A 186 -1.44 -13.46 11.28
CA ASP A 186 -1.38 -14.91 11.10
C ASP A 186 -1.68 -15.71 12.38
N LYS A 187 -1.74 -15.02 13.53
CA LYS A 187 -2.05 -15.66 14.83
C LYS A 187 -3.51 -15.42 15.16
N ALA A 188 -4.26 -16.52 15.31
CA ALA A 188 -5.60 -16.44 15.89
C ALA A 188 -5.51 -15.85 17.31
N PRO A 189 -6.44 -14.95 17.70
CA PRO A 189 -6.51 -14.49 19.08
C PRO A 189 -6.75 -15.67 20.00
N ASP A 190 -5.94 -15.76 21.06
CA ASP A 190 -6.12 -16.78 22.11
C ASP A 190 -7.35 -16.40 22.93
N VAL A 191 -8.48 -17.04 22.64
CA VAL A 191 -9.75 -16.77 23.30
C VAL A 191 -9.93 -17.78 24.44
N HIS A 192 -9.54 -17.41 25.66
CA HIS A 192 -9.88 -18.14 26.86
C HIS A 192 -11.31 -17.80 27.32
N PHE A 193 -12.20 -18.77 27.24
CA PHE A 193 -13.50 -18.68 27.89
C PHE A 193 -13.41 -19.25 29.30
N ASP A 194 -13.37 -18.42 30.31
CA ASP A 194 -13.64 -18.83 31.70
C ASP A 194 -15.14 -19.06 31.85
N ILE A 195 -15.59 -20.29 31.55
CA ILE A 195 -16.96 -20.73 31.85
C ILE A 195 -16.97 -21.11 33.35
N LYS A 196 -17.53 -20.22 34.18
CA LYS A 196 -17.90 -20.52 35.57
C LYS A 196 -19.28 -21.16 35.61
#